data_12ebe968e052975c3721d8bc4a5efd11
#
_entry.id   12ebe968e052975c3721d8bc4a5efd11
#
_cell.length_a   1.000
_cell.length_b   1.000
_cell.length_c   1.000
_cell.angle_alpha   90.00
_cell.angle_beta   90.00
_cell.angle_gamma   90.00
#
_symmetry.space_group_name_H-M   'P 1'
#
loop_
_entity.id
_entity.type
_entity.pdbx_description
1 polymer ?
#
loop_
_entity_poly.entity_id
_entity_poly.type
_entity_poly.pdbx_seq_one_letter_code
_entity_poly.pdbx_strand_id
1 'polypeptide(L)'
;MPELERSRSAELEARLRDLPGERERRAALLACGIPPELGAFLGEVRSGPEGWLDRSLRALGSAALGDPRRSARALAGALVGSPDVFAHPGTIEALVELTGSSDWAARLLVATPELVRDICRDPLAAEGRAPPSASDRYPDVVGALVRAAAGDVELFDAGLRRLRAQAALRIALRELRGADIRSTAAELSDLASA
;
A
#
# COMPACT_ATOMS: atom_id res chain seq x y z
N MET A 1 -2.49 -17.29 -22.08
CA MET A 1 -3.06 -17.60 -20.75
C MET A 1 -3.42 -16.33 -19.91
N PRO A 2 -2.65 -15.23 -19.86
CA PRO A 2 -3.00 -14.09 -18.99
C PRO A 2 -4.29 -13.32 -19.33
N GLU A 3 -4.75 -13.34 -20.56
CA GLU A 3 -5.98 -12.67 -20.98
C GLU A 3 -7.26 -13.38 -20.50
N LEU A 4 -7.28 -14.69 -20.50
CA LEU A 4 -8.41 -15.49 -19.99
C LEU A 4 -8.59 -15.35 -18.48
N GLU A 5 -7.50 -15.19 -17.73
CA GLU A 5 -7.55 -14.95 -16.28
C GLU A 5 -8.05 -13.55 -15.97
N ARG A 6 -7.62 -12.53 -16.72
CA ARG A 6 -8.13 -11.15 -16.57
C ARG A 6 -9.63 -11.05 -16.86
N SER A 7 -10.12 -11.73 -17.92
CA SER A 7 -11.54 -11.75 -18.24
C SER A 7 -12.38 -12.35 -17.10
N ARG A 8 -11.91 -13.45 -16.51
CA ARG A 8 -12.58 -14.10 -15.37
C ARG A 8 -12.59 -13.20 -14.12
N SER A 9 -11.50 -12.50 -13.86
CA SER A 9 -11.43 -11.57 -12.73
C SER A 9 -12.37 -10.39 -12.91
N ALA A 10 -12.47 -9.83 -14.12
CA ALA A 10 -13.39 -8.73 -14.43
C ALA A 10 -14.87 -9.15 -14.29
N GLU A 11 -15.22 -10.35 -14.77
CA GLU A 11 -16.57 -10.91 -14.58
C GLU A 11 -16.90 -11.14 -13.11
N LEU A 12 -15.94 -11.63 -12.34
CA LEU A 12 -16.07 -11.82 -10.89
C LEU A 12 -16.23 -10.47 -10.17
N GLU A 13 -15.45 -9.46 -10.53
CA GLU A 13 -15.61 -8.10 -9.99
C GLU A 13 -17.00 -7.53 -10.23
N ALA A 14 -17.52 -7.65 -11.46
CA ALA A 14 -18.88 -7.22 -11.80
C ALA A 14 -19.90 -7.95 -10.93
N ARG A 15 -19.77 -9.27 -10.81
CA ARG A 15 -20.66 -10.09 -9.98
C ARG A 15 -20.59 -9.72 -8.50
N LEU A 16 -19.40 -9.45 -7.94
CA LEU A 16 -19.24 -9.04 -6.54
C LEU A 16 -19.94 -7.71 -6.25
N ARG A 17 -19.94 -6.80 -7.21
CA ARG A 17 -20.61 -5.49 -7.11
C ARG A 17 -22.14 -5.64 -6.98
N ASP A 18 -22.70 -6.60 -7.71
CA ASP A 18 -24.14 -6.84 -7.76
C ASP A 18 -24.64 -7.66 -6.55
N LEU A 19 -23.77 -8.41 -5.88
CA LEU A 19 -24.14 -9.20 -4.72
C LEU A 19 -24.35 -8.32 -3.48
N PRO A 20 -25.55 -8.38 -2.84
CA PRO A 20 -25.92 -7.44 -1.78
C PRO A 20 -25.17 -7.69 -0.47
N GLY A 21 -24.92 -8.95 -0.14
CA GLY A 21 -24.38 -9.37 1.13
C GLY A 21 -22.92 -9.81 1.07
N GLU A 22 -22.20 -9.68 2.17
CA GLU A 22 -20.83 -10.15 2.32
C GLU A 22 -20.74 -11.69 2.18
N ARG A 23 -21.73 -12.40 2.74
CA ARG A 23 -21.80 -13.86 2.67
C ARG A 23 -21.88 -14.37 1.24
N GLU A 24 -22.69 -13.71 0.41
CA GLU A 24 -22.85 -14.05 -1.00
C GLU A 24 -21.55 -13.76 -1.77
N ARG A 25 -20.90 -12.63 -1.49
CA ARG A 25 -19.60 -12.30 -2.10
C ARG A 25 -18.52 -13.29 -1.70
N ARG A 26 -18.44 -13.68 -0.43
CA ARG A 26 -17.50 -14.75 0.04
C ARG A 26 -17.76 -16.06 -0.68
N ALA A 27 -19.01 -16.47 -0.81
CA ALA A 27 -19.38 -17.69 -1.52
C ALA A 27 -18.97 -17.64 -3.00
N ALA A 28 -19.14 -16.49 -3.67
CA ALA A 28 -18.71 -16.30 -5.05
C ALA A 28 -17.19 -16.40 -5.22
N LEU A 29 -16.42 -15.80 -4.30
CA LEU A 29 -14.95 -15.90 -4.28
C LEU A 29 -14.47 -17.34 -4.08
N LEU A 30 -15.08 -18.07 -3.15
CA LEU A 30 -14.77 -19.49 -2.92
C LEU A 30 -15.09 -20.36 -4.13
N ALA A 31 -16.22 -20.11 -4.79
CA ALA A 31 -16.61 -20.85 -6.01
C ALA A 31 -15.63 -20.62 -7.17
N CYS A 32 -14.89 -19.51 -7.15
CA CYS A 32 -13.83 -19.22 -8.11
C CYS A 32 -12.44 -19.75 -7.68
N GLY A 33 -12.36 -20.51 -6.60
CA GLY A 33 -11.13 -21.13 -6.12
C GLY A 33 -10.24 -20.22 -5.27
N ILE A 34 -10.75 -19.07 -4.82
CA ILE A 34 -10.00 -18.19 -3.94
C ILE A 34 -9.98 -18.81 -2.53
N PRO A 35 -8.80 -18.92 -1.89
CA PRO A 35 -8.67 -19.52 -0.57
C PRO A 35 -9.62 -18.88 0.46
N PRO A 36 -10.26 -19.69 1.35
CA PRO A 36 -11.26 -19.21 2.31
C PRO A 36 -10.76 -18.04 3.17
N GLU A 37 -9.50 -18.11 3.58
CA GLU A 37 -8.85 -17.09 4.40
C GLU A 37 -8.69 -15.74 3.71
N LEU A 38 -8.49 -15.74 2.38
CA LEU A 38 -8.42 -14.51 1.57
C LEU A 38 -9.83 -14.05 1.20
N GLY A 39 -10.70 -14.99 0.80
CA GLY A 39 -12.09 -14.72 0.48
C GLY A 39 -12.87 -14.11 1.64
N ALA A 40 -12.50 -14.44 2.89
CA ALA A 40 -13.09 -13.85 4.09
C ALA A 40 -12.92 -12.33 4.12
N PHE A 41 -11.74 -11.82 3.81
CA PHE A 41 -11.46 -10.38 3.79
C PHE A 41 -11.90 -9.71 2.49
N LEU A 42 -11.56 -10.28 1.34
CA LEU A 42 -11.92 -9.70 0.05
C LEU A 42 -13.44 -9.63 -0.16
N GLY A 43 -14.22 -10.51 0.47
CA GLY A 43 -15.68 -10.47 0.46
C GLY A 43 -16.28 -9.27 1.20
N GLU A 44 -15.53 -8.57 2.04
CA GLU A 44 -15.94 -7.30 2.65
C GLU A 44 -16.00 -6.17 1.61
N VAL A 45 -15.16 -6.25 0.57
CA VAL A 45 -15.06 -5.25 -0.49
C VAL A 45 -16.20 -5.44 -1.49
N ARG A 46 -17.11 -4.48 -1.54
CA ARG A 46 -18.20 -4.47 -2.53
C ARG A 46 -17.75 -3.94 -3.88
N SER A 47 -16.94 -2.90 -3.87
CA SER A 47 -16.43 -2.26 -5.07
C SER A 47 -15.05 -1.65 -4.80
N GLY A 48 -14.22 -1.63 -5.83
CA GLY A 48 -12.92 -0.99 -5.85
C GLY A 48 -12.65 -0.34 -7.20
N PRO A 49 -11.47 0.22 -7.42
CA PRO A 49 -11.07 0.70 -8.74
C PRO A 49 -11.00 -0.46 -9.74
N GLU A 50 -11.12 -0.14 -11.04
CA GLU A 50 -11.09 -1.15 -12.10
C GLU A 50 -9.89 -2.09 -11.97
N GLY A 51 -10.12 -3.39 -12.09
CA GLY A 51 -9.10 -4.43 -11.98
C GLY A 51 -8.54 -4.63 -10.56
N TRP A 52 -9.20 -4.11 -9.53
CA TRP A 52 -8.71 -4.21 -8.16
C TRP A 52 -8.56 -5.67 -7.70
N LEU A 53 -9.51 -6.54 -8.06
CA LEU A 53 -9.48 -7.94 -7.65
C LEU A 53 -8.32 -8.70 -8.28
N ASP A 54 -8.11 -8.54 -9.58
CA ASP A 54 -7.01 -9.17 -10.31
C ASP A 54 -5.65 -8.72 -9.77
N ARG A 55 -5.47 -7.40 -9.54
CA ARG A 55 -4.26 -6.86 -8.93
C ARG A 55 -4.05 -7.39 -7.51
N SER A 56 -5.11 -7.44 -6.70
CA SER A 56 -5.07 -7.96 -5.34
C SER A 56 -4.66 -9.43 -5.30
N LEU A 57 -5.27 -10.25 -6.14
CA LEU A 57 -4.96 -11.69 -6.19
C LEU A 57 -3.53 -11.95 -6.66
N ARG A 58 -3.04 -11.20 -7.65
CA ARG A 58 -1.64 -11.31 -8.10
C ARG A 58 -0.66 -10.89 -7.00
N ALA A 59 -0.92 -9.78 -6.34
CA ALA A 59 -0.07 -9.30 -5.25
C ALA A 59 -0.07 -10.27 -4.07
N LEU A 60 -1.23 -10.76 -3.64
CA LEU A 60 -1.38 -11.73 -2.54
C LEU A 60 -0.81 -13.11 -2.88
N GLY A 61 -0.75 -13.48 -4.16
CA GLY A 61 -0.15 -14.73 -4.64
C GLY A 61 1.37 -14.67 -4.81
N SER A 62 2.00 -13.54 -4.55
CA SER A 62 3.45 -13.41 -4.65
C SER A 62 4.17 -14.29 -3.61
N ALA A 63 5.12 -15.09 -4.07
CA ALA A 63 5.93 -15.96 -3.20
C ALA A 63 6.83 -15.20 -2.22
N ALA A 64 7.09 -13.92 -2.47
CA ALA A 64 7.87 -13.05 -1.59
C ALA A 64 7.07 -12.49 -0.40
N LEU A 65 5.76 -12.76 -0.35
CA LEU A 65 4.89 -12.22 0.68
C LEU A 65 5.00 -13.02 1.99
N GLY A 66 5.37 -12.34 3.08
CA GLY A 66 5.54 -12.98 4.39
C GLY A 66 4.23 -13.44 5.02
N ASP A 67 3.18 -12.60 5.01
CA ASP A 67 1.87 -12.89 5.60
C ASP A 67 0.72 -12.43 4.69
N PRO A 68 0.22 -13.30 3.79
CA PRO A 68 -0.85 -12.95 2.87
C PRO A 68 -2.20 -12.67 3.57
N ARG A 69 -2.46 -13.26 4.73
CA ARG A 69 -3.70 -13.01 5.49
C ARG A 69 -3.72 -11.60 6.08
N ARG A 70 -2.59 -11.16 6.64
CA ARG A 70 -2.43 -9.79 7.14
C ARG A 70 -2.60 -8.78 6.01
N SER A 71 -1.98 -9.03 4.86
CA SER A 71 -2.12 -8.19 3.67
C SER A 71 -3.56 -8.13 3.16
N ALA A 72 -4.24 -9.27 3.06
CA ALA A 72 -5.63 -9.32 2.60
C ALA A 72 -6.56 -8.53 3.53
N ARG A 73 -6.37 -8.64 4.85
CA ARG A 73 -7.13 -7.86 5.84
C ARG A 73 -6.88 -6.37 5.70
N ALA A 74 -5.62 -5.96 5.62
CA ALA A 74 -5.24 -4.56 5.47
C ALA A 74 -5.79 -3.96 4.17
N LEU A 75 -5.68 -4.71 3.07
CA LEU A 75 -6.18 -4.31 1.76
C LEU A 75 -7.70 -4.16 1.74
N ALA A 76 -8.44 -5.12 2.31
CA ALA A 76 -9.89 -5.04 2.40
C ALA A 76 -10.34 -3.82 3.20
N GLY A 77 -9.77 -3.60 4.38
CA GLY A 77 -10.07 -2.43 5.21
C GLY A 77 -9.77 -1.12 4.50
N ALA A 78 -8.64 -1.04 3.82
CA ALA A 78 -8.24 0.16 3.08
C ALA A 78 -9.12 0.42 1.84
N LEU A 79 -9.49 -0.61 1.08
CA LEU A 79 -10.41 -0.49 -0.05
C LEU A 79 -11.82 -0.07 0.36
N VAL A 80 -12.31 -0.56 1.50
CA VAL A 80 -13.62 -0.15 2.04
C VAL A 80 -13.58 1.30 2.54
N GLY A 81 -12.51 1.69 3.24
CA GLY A 81 -12.40 3.02 3.85
C GLY A 81 -11.99 4.13 2.87
N SER A 82 -11.14 3.83 1.90
CA SER A 82 -10.53 4.84 1.01
C SER A 82 -10.28 4.29 -0.40
N PRO A 83 -11.31 3.89 -1.15
CA PRO A 83 -11.16 3.24 -2.46
C PRO A 83 -10.40 4.11 -3.48
N ASP A 84 -10.54 5.43 -3.42
CA ASP A 84 -9.90 6.37 -4.35
C ASP A 84 -8.36 6.36 -4.27
N VAL A 85 -7.81 5.96 -3.13
CA VAL A 85 -6.35 5.81 -2.97
C VAL A 85 -5.82 4.79 -3.97
N PHE A 86 -6.59 3.73 -4.23
CA PHE A 86 -6.22 2.58 -5.05
C PHE A 86 -6.49 2.76 -6.56
N ALA A 87 -7.04 3.89 -6.96
CA ALA A 87 -7.09 4.27 -8.38
C ALA A 87 -5.68 4.57 -8.94
N HIS A 88 -4.73 4.95 -8.09
CA HIS A 88 -3.36 5.20 -8.52
C HIS A 88 -2.62 3.87 -8.79
N PRO A 89 -1.88 3.75 -9.92
CA PRO A 89 -1.11 2.55 -10.23
C PRO A 89 -0.11 2.17 -9.13
N GLY A 90 0.05 0.86 -8.90
CA GLY A 90 1.03 0.32 -7.94
C GLY A 90 0.63 0.38 -6.46
N THR A 91 -0.49 1.04 -6.11
CA THR A 91 -0.88 1.20 -4.70
C THR A 91 -1.36 -0.09 -4.04
N ILE A 92 -2.06 -0.94 -4.77
CA ILE A 92 -2.49 -2.26 -4.27
C ILE A 92 -1.27 -3.13 -3.98
N GLU A 93 -0.36 -3.21 -4.94
CA GLU A 93 0.88 -3.99 -4.85
C GLU A 93 1.74 -3.51 -3.69
N ALA A 94 1.98 -2.20 -3.60
CA ALA A 94 2.78 -1.60 -2.53
C ALA A 94 2.17 -1.83 -1.14
N LEU A 95 0.85 -1.69 -1.00
CA LEU A 95 0.17 -1.96 0.27
C LEU A 95 0.33 -3.43 0.66
N VAL A 96 0.11 -4.36 -0.27
CA VAL A 96 0.23 -5.80 -0.01
C VAL A 96 1.67 -6.18 0.36
N GLU A 97 2.68 -5.69 -0.36
CA GLU A 97 4.10 -5.92 -0.07
C GLU A 97 4.48 -5.43 1.33
N LEU A 98 4.15 -4.19 1.65
CA LEU A 98 4.48 -3.56 2.93
C LEU A 98 3.77 -4.24 4.11
N THR A 99 2.47 -4.49 3.97
CA THR A 99 1.69 -5.08 5.06
C THR A 99 1.98 -6.57 5.26
N GLY A 100 2.34 -7.28 4.20
CA GLY A 100 2.78 -8.67 4.28
C GLY A 100 4.11 -8.84 5.01
N SER A 101 5.00 -7.87 4.87
CA SER A 101 6.35 -7.93 5.43
C SER A 101 6.46 -7.31 6.83
N SER A 102 5.57 -6.37 7.19
CA SER A 102 5.67 -5.61 8.44
C SER A 102 4.33 -5.39 9.13
N ASP A 103 4.24 -5.84 10.37
CA ASP A 103 3.08 -5.59 11.23
C ASP A 103 2.92 -4.09 11.59
N TRP A 104 4.03 -3.37 11.72
CA TRP A 104 4.03 -1.93 11.89
C TRP A 104 3.43 -1.22 10.66
N ALA A 105 3.87 -1.60 9.46
CA ALA A 105 3.33 -1.04 8.22
C ALA A 105 1.84 -1.37 8.07
N ALA A 106 1.42 -2.59 8.46
CA ALA A 106 0.01 -2.97 8.41
C ALA A 106 -0.86 -2.08 9.30
N ARG A 107 -0.47 -1.85 10.55
CA ARG A 107 -1.21 -0.96 11.45
C ARG A 107 -1.25 0.49 10.94
N LEU A 108 -0.13 0.99 10.45
CA LEU A 108 -0.03 2.35 9.94
C LEU A 108 -0.89 2.57 8.70
N LEU A 109 -0.81 1.65 7.73
CA LEU A 109 -1.51 1.80 6.44
C LEU A 109 -3.00 1.50 6.53
N VAL A 110 -3.45 0.72 7.51
CA VAL A 110 -4.89 0.58 7.81
C VAL A 110 -5.44 1.89 8.39
N ALA A 111 -4.67 2.55 9.25
CA ALA A 111 -5.09 3.83 9.84
C ALA A 111 -4.97 5.02 8.86
N THR A 112 -4.02 4.97 7.92
CA THR A 112 -3.70 6.08 7.01
C THR A 112 -3.34 5.55 5.62
N PRO A 113 -4.32 5.01 4.86
CA PRO A 113 -4.06 4.39 3.55
C PRO A 113 -3.52 5.37 2.49
N GLU A 114 -3.75 6.67 2.66
CA GLU A 114 -3.23 7.72 1.76
C GLU A 114 -1.70 7.71 1.67
N LEU A 115 -1.01 7.25 2.71
CA LEU A 115 0.45 7.14 2.71
C LEU A 115 0.96 6.24 1.58
N VAL A 116 0.23 5.16 1.24
CA VAL A 116 0.65 4.28 0.14
C VAL A 116 0.58 5.00 -1.20
N ARG A 117 -0.44 5.83 -1.42
CA ARG A 117 -0.55 6.64 -2.63
C ARG A 117 0.58 7.67 -2.72
N ASP A 118 0.88 8.32 -1.60
CA ASP A 118 1.95 9.32 -1.54
C ASP A 118 3.31 8.70 -1.87
N ILE A 119 3.57 7.47 -1.40
CA ILE A 119 4.78 6.72 -1.72
C ILE A 119 4.81 6.33 -3.19
N CYS A 120 3.70 5.82 -3.75
CA CYS A 120 3.63 5.38 -5.15
C CYS A 120 3.71 6.53 -6.16
N ARG A 121 3.44 7.76 -5.73
CA ARG A 121 3.65 8.97 -6.57
C ARG A 121 5.11 9.37 -6.69
N ASP A 122 5.98 8.86 -5.81
CA ASP A 122 7.42 9.05 -5.93
C ASP A 122 7.99 8.05 -6.96
N PRO A 123 8.42 8.50 -8.15
CA PRO A 123 8.91 7.60 -9.20
C PRO A 123 10.13 6.79 -8.75
N LEU A 124 10.92 7.31 -7.82
CA LEU A 124 12.10 6.62 -7.29
C LEU A 124 11.71 5.45 -6.38
N ALA A 125 10.61 5.58 -5.62
CA ALA A 125 10.06 4.48 -4.82
C ALA A 125 9.46 3.39 -5.71
N ALA A 126 8.79 3.77 -6.80
CA ALA A 126 8.21 2.82 -7.75
C ALA A 126 9.28 1.99 -8.48
N GLU A 127 10.42 2.58 -8.79
CA GLU A 127 11.52 1.95 -9.53
C GLU A 127 12.54 1.20 -8.64
N GLY A 128 12.41 1.24 -7.33
CA GLY A 128 13.41 0.66 -6.40
C GLY A 128 14.74 1.42 -6.37
N ARG A 129 14.82 2.60 -6.98
CA ARG A 129 16.06 3.39 -7.11
C ARG A 129 16.28 4.28 -5.90
N ALA A 130 17.54 4.39 -5.47
CA ALA A 130 17.93 5.38 -4.47
C ALA A 130 17.76 6.81 -5.03
N PRO A 131 17.25 7.75 -4.24
CA PRO A 131 17.27 9.16 -4.63
C PRO A 131 18.73 9.62 -4.80
N PRO A 132 19.04 10.53 -5.76
CA PRO A 132 20.39 11.00 -6.03
C PRO A 132 20.98 11.80 -4.88
N SER A 133 20.60 11.99 -3.82
CA SER A 133 21.10 12.54 -2.54
C SER A 133 19.92 12.72 -1.59
N ALA A 134 19.87 11.94 -0.54
CA ALA A 134 18.84 12.10 0.49
C ALA A 134 19.16 13.32 1.38
N SER A 135 20.42 13.68 1.51
CA SER A 135 20.90 14.79 2.34
C SER A 135 20.28 16.15 2.00
N ASP A 136 19.92 16.39 0.72
CA ASP A 136 19.37 17.67 0.29
C ASP A 136 17.83 17.72 0.37
N ARG A 137 17.18 16.57 0.49
CA ARG A 137 15.72 16.46 0.39
C ARG A 137 15.00 16.77 1.71
N TYR A 138 15.49 16.23 2.82
CA TYR A 138 14.81 16.35 4.11
C TYR A 138 14.86 17.76 4.71
N PRO A 139 15.99 18.48 4.66
CA PRO A 139 16.05 19.86 5.17
C PRO A 139 15.04 20.79 4.51
N ASP A 140 14.87 20.68 3.19
CA ASP A 140 13.90 21.49 2.45
C ASP A 140 12.45 21.18 2.84
N VAL A 141 12.13 19.88 2.99
CA VAL A 141 10.78 19.45 3.41
C VAL A 141 10.50 19.85 4.85
N VAL A 142 11.46 19.68 5.77
CA VAL A 142 11.34 20.14 7.16
C VAL A 142 11.19 21.67 7.24
N GLY A 143 11.99 22.41 6.46
CA GLY A 143 11.85 23.85 6.34
C GLY A 143 10.48 24.29 5.82
N ALA A 144 9.88 23.55 4.87
CA ALA A 144 8.52 23.78 4.42
C ALA A 144 7.48 23.49 5.50
N LEU A 145 7.65 22.42 6.30
CA LEU A 145 6.79 22.12 7.45
C LEU A 145 6.85 23.20 8.52
N VAL A 146 8.03 23.71 8.84
CA VAL A 146 8.20 24.81 9.80
C VAL A 146 7.42 26.04 9.33
N ARG A 147 7.54 26.41 8.06
CA ARG A 147 6.80 27.56 7.49
C ARG A 147 5.29 27.32 7.49
N ALA A 148 4.85 26.12 7.15
CA ALA A 148 3.42 25.77 7.09
C ALA A 148 2.77 25.73 8.49
N ALA A 149 3.52 25.30 9.50
CA ALA A 149 3.04 25.26 10.88
C ALA A 149 2.89 26.65 11.51
N ALA A 150 3.59 27.67 10.98
CA ALA A 150 3.45 29.07 11.42
C ALA A 150 3.50 29.28 12.96
N GLY A 151 4.30 28.44 13.65
CA GLY A 151 4.42 28.47 15.12
C GLY A 151 3.48 27.50 15.87
N ASP A 152 2.60 26.80 15.18
CA ASP A 152 1.77 25.73 15.75
C ASP A 152 2.60 24.45 15.91
N VAL A 153 2.96 24.13 17.16
CA VAL A 153 3.81 22.98 17.50
C VAL A 153 3.09 21.66 17.21
N GLU A 154 1.78 21.56 17.43
CA GLU A 154 1.03 20.32 17.20
C GLU A 154 0.94 20.02 15.70
N LEU A 155 0.72 21.03 14.88
CA LEU A 155 0.71 20.92 13.43
C LEU A 155 2.09 20.54 12.89
N PHE A 156 3.16 21.13 13.42
CA PHE A 156 4.55 20.77 13.09
C PHE A 156 4.84 19.29 13.43
N ASP A 157 4.53 18.87 14.64
CA ASP A 157 4.74 17.50 15.10
C ASP A 157 3.96 16.47 14.29
N ALA A 158 2.72 16.79 13.92
CA ALA A 158 1.91 15.93 13.06
C ALA A 158 2.54 15.79 11.67
N GLY A 159 3.01 16.90 11.10
CA GLY A 159 3.71 16.93 9.82
C GLY A 159 5.01 16.12 9.84
N LEU A 160 5.79 16.27 10.91
CA LEU A 160 7.04 15.54 11.08
C LEU A 160 6.82 14.04 11.25
N ARG A 161 5.82 13.61 12.03
CA ARG A 161 5.44 12.19 12.15
C ARG A 161 5.01 11.62 10.81
N ARG A 162 4.23 12.37 10.01
CA ARG A 162 3.82 11.94 8.66
C ARG A 162 5.03 11.80 7.74
N LEU A 163 5.93 12.76 7.73
CA LEU A 163 7.16 12.72 6.92
C LEU A 163 8.03 11.49 7.26
N ARG A 164 8.24 11.23 8.54
CA ARG A 164 8.99 10.05 9.00
C ARG A 164 8.32 8.74 8.59
N ALA A 165 6.99 8.66 8.72
CA ALA A 165 6.22 7.50 8.31
C ALA A 165 6.33 7.25 6.80
N GLN A 166 6.18 8.29 5.97
CA GLN A 166 6.35 8.20 4.52
C GLN A 166 7.77 7.76 4.13
N ALA A 167 8.79 8.35 4.74
CA ALA A 167 10.18 7.99 4.48
C ALA A 167 10.46 6.53 4.84
N ALA A 168 10.05 6.08 6.02
CA ALA A 168 10.25 4.71 6.47
C ALA A 168 9.54 3.68 5.58
N LEU A 169 8.28 3.96 5.19
CA LEU A 169 7.53 3.09 4.28
C LEU A 169 8.16 3.04 2.88
N ARG A 170 8.62 4.19 2.36
CA ARG A 170 9.32 4.25 1.07
C ARG A 170 10.60 3.43 1.09
N ILE A 171 11.40 3.58 2.14
CA ILE A 171 12.64 2.81 2.33
C ILE A 171 12.32 1.32 2.38
N ALA A 172 11.33 0.91 3.20
CA ALA A 172 10.91 -0.47 3.31
C ALA A 172 10.43 -1.06 1.97
N LEU A 173 9.63 -0.31 1.20
CA LEU A 173 9.16 -0.75 -0.12
C LEU A 173 10.33 -0.95 -1.09
N ARG A 174 11.32 -0.07 -1.07
CA ARG A 174 12.51 -0.20 -1.92
C ARG A 174 13.36 -1.41 -1.54
N GLU A 175 13.55 -1.68 -0.24
CA GLU A 175 14.22 -2.89 0.23
C GLU A 175 13.53 -4.16 -0.23
N LEU A 176 12.20 -4.22 -0.09
CA LEU A 176 11.40 -5.35 -0.57
C LEU A 176 11.54 -5.57 -2.07
N ARG A 177 11.81 -4.51 -2.84
CA ARG A 177 12.04 -4.54 -4.28
C ARG A 177 13.52 -4.70 -4.69
N GLY A 178 14.39 -5.00 -3.73
CA GLY A 178 15.79 -5.34 -3.98
C GLY A 178 16.75 -4.14 -4.04
N ALA A 179 16.43 -3.03 -3.39
CA ALA A 179 17.36 -1.91 -3.26
C ALA A 179 18.62 -2.30 -2.48
N ASP A 180 19.74 -1.67 -2.83
CA ASP A 180 21.01 -1.90 -2.14
C ASP A 180 20.95 -1.42 -0.68
N ILE A 181 21.38 -2.28 0.24
CA ILE A 181 21.39 -2.04 1.67
C ILE A 181 22.21 -0.79 2.06
N ARG A 182 23.25 -0.47 1.30
CA ARG A 182 24.08 0.72 1.56
C ARG A 182 23.30 1.99 1.30
N SER A 183 22.51 2.01 0.21
CA SER A 183 21.67 3.16 -0.13
C SER A 183 20.55 3.33 0.91
N THR A 184 20.01 2.25 1.42
CA THR A 184 19.01 2.24 2.50
C THR A 184 19.59 2.79 3.80
N ALA A 185 20.76 2.32 4.20
CA ALA A 185 21.45 2.79 5.42
C ALA A 185 21.81 4.29 5.34
N ALA A 186 22.26 4.77 4.19
CA ALA A 186 22.52 6.19 3.98
C ALA A 186 21.24 7.02 4.14
N GLU A 187 20.14 6.63 3.51
CA GLU A 187 18.86 7.35 3.61
C GLU A 187 18.30 7.35 5.04
N LEU A 188 18.43 6.25 5.78
CA LEU A 188 18.03 6.20 7.19
C LEU A 188 18.87 7.15 8.05
N SER A 189 20.18 7.23 7.79
CA SER A 189 21.09 8.15 8.46
C SER A 189 20.69 9.62 8.19
N ASP A 190 20.40 9.95 6.95
CA ASP A 190 19.96 11.28 6.56
C ASP A 190 18.62 11.66 7.21
N LEU A 191 17.65 10.71 7.23
CA LEU A 191 16.38 10.90 7.90
C LEU A 191 16.52 11.12 9.41
N ALA A 192 17.49 10.44 10.04
CA ALA A 192 17.76 10.61 11.47
C ALA A 192 18.45 11.94 11.81
N SER A 193 19.13 12.52 10.83
CA SER A 193 19.89 13.77 10.99
C SER A 193 19.07 15.03 10.67
N ALA A 194 17.90 14.89 10.05
CA ALA A 194 17.01 15.99 9.66
C ALA A 194 16.02 16.34 10.76
#